data_94f2aa9d1dcc5fe1d75210b1162f05d4
#
_entry.id   94f2aa9d1dcc5fe1d75210b1162f05d4
#
_cell.length_a   1.000
_cell.length_b   1.000
_cell.length_c   1.000
_cell.angle_alpha   90.00
_cell.angle_beta   90.00
_cell.angle_gamma   90.00
#
_symmetry.space_group_name_H-M   'P 1'
#
loop_
_entity.id
_entity.type
_entity.pdbx_description
1 polymer ?
#
loop_
_entity_poly.entity_id
_entity_poly.type
_entity_poly.pdbx_seq_one_letter_code
_entity_poly.pdbx_strand_id
1 'polypeptide(L)'
;MKKKKWLFLAVLMLALLISGCGDTQQEPRREETEKEEKLQIGLSFDSFVIERWLRDRDMFVSTAQSLGAEVNVQVAGGSVEEQISQIEYFIKKKMDVIVVIPIDGEALYDVLKEAKDKGIYVICYDRVVENIGADLYITIDNEKVGTLMGEALVQACPQGGNIFAIYGSPTDGNVSEVVKGFTKAVEGSKLNIVYTGYCDNWLAELAGAHAAKALEQTKDIVGIMCGNDDLASQVVKVLSENRMAGKVAVVAQDAELAACQRIVEGTQNMTVYKPIEQEANTAAEFAVALGKGEDIVSGNGKYKAEDTFYDGTYDIPYYKIDPIAVTAENMDQVIIDGGFHTREDVYLNIRE
;
A
#
# COMPACT_ATOMS: atom_id res chain seq x y z
N MET A 1 29.30 91.54 -4.77
CA MET A 1 27.90 91.23 -5.07
C MET A 1 27.66 90.96 -6.54
N LYS A 2 28.60 90.48 -7.35
CA LYS A 2 28.36 90.18 -8.80
C LYS A 2 28.57 88.74 -9.16
N LYS A 3 28.85 87.80 -8.24
CA LYS A 3 29.07 86.37 -8.52
C LYS A 3 27.86 85.47 -8.24
N LYS A 4 26.79 85.99 -7.60
CA LYS A 4 25.58 85.16 -7.29
C LYS A 4 24.48 85.19 -8.39
N LYS A 5 24.55 86.14 -9.32
CA LYS A 5 23.53 86.27 -10.41
C LYS A 5 23.83 85.32 -11.59
N TRP A 6 25.04 84.88 -11.79
CA TRP A 6 25.40 83.98 -12.88
C TRP A 6 25.09 82.52 -12.62
N LEU A 7 25.01 82.15 -11.35
CA LEU A 7 24.69 80.76 -10.99
C LEU A 7 23.21 80.43 -11.18
N PHE A 8 22.34 81.43 -11.07
CA PHE A 8 20.91 81.26 -11.29
C PHE A 8 20.49 81.14 -12.76
N LEU A 9 21.25 81.78 -13.67
CA LEU A 9 20.95 81.71 -15.13
C LEU A 9 21.46 80.36 -15.71
N ALA A 10 22.51 79.76 -15.17
CA ALA A 10 23.00 78.45 -15.64
C ALA A 10 22.12 77.30 -15.20
N VAL A 11 21.41 77.43 -14.08
CA VAL A 11 20.48 76.40 -13.57
C VAL A 11 19.13 76.49 -14.34
N LEU A 12 18.73 77.67 -14.82
CA LEU A 12 17.49 77.85 -15.59
C LEU A 12 17.63 77.39 -17.05
N MET A 13 18.86 77.40 -17.64
CA MET A 13 19.08 76.89 -19.01
C MET A 13 19.26 75.38 -19.06
N LEU A 14 19.57 74.71 -17.93
CA LEU A 14 19.69 73.27 -17.87
C LEU A 14 18.32 72.58 -17.70
N ALA A 15 17.29 73.34 -17.28
CA ALA A 15 15.93 72.80 -17.11
C ALA A 15 15.09 72.78 -18.39
N LEU A 16 15.58 73.39 -19.50
CA LEU A 16 14.84 73.50 -20.77
C LEU A 16 15.30 72.53 -21.88
N LEU A 17 16.28 71.63 -21.56
CA LEU A 17 16.78 70.63 -22.52
C LEU A 17 16.31 69.19 -22.22
N ILE A 18 15.39 69.00 -21.27
CA ILE A 18 14.86 67.66 -20.92
C ILE A 18 13.39 67.52 -21.35
N SER A 19 12.95 68.27 -22.32
CA SER A 19 11.61 68.12 -22.94
C SER A 19 11.75 67.69 -24.41
N GLY A 20 12.17 66.46 -24.60
CA GLY A 20 12.26 65.88 -25.94
C GLY A 20 12.24 64.33 -25.86
N CYS A 21 11.14 63.75 -26.33
CA CYS A 21 10.95 62.35 -26.65
C CYS A 21 11.17 61.35 -25.51
N GLY A 22 10.17 61.22 -24.66
CA GLY A 22 10.00 60.02 -23.85
C GLY A 22 9.18 59.00 -24.65
N ASP A 23 9.88 58.12 -25.35
CA ASP A 23 9.31 56.85 -25.80
C ASP A 23 9.22 55.99 -24.51
N THR A 24 8.02 55.92 -23.97
CA THR A 24 7.72 55.03 -22.81
C THR A 24 7.73 53.62 -23.35
N GLN A 25 8.93 53.01 -23.43
CA GLN A 25 9.01 51.57 -23.38
C GLN A 25 8.50 51.17 -22.00
N GLN A 26 7.23 50.80 -21.93
CA GLN A 26 6.71 49.97 -20.87
C GLN A 26 7.55 48.70 -20.90
N GLU A 27 8.46 48.55 -19.90
CA GLU A 27 8.99 47.23 -19.59
C GLU A 27 7.80 46.27 -19.45
N PRO A 28 7.81 45.12 -20.12
CA PRO A 28 6.77 44.14 -19.92
C PRO A 28 6.75 43.80 -18.43
N ARG A 29 5.65 44.16 -17.77
CA ARG A 29 5.32 43.70 -16.46
C ARG A 29 5.47 42.18 -16.56
N ARG A 30 6.52 41.60 -15.96
CA ARG A 30 6.56 40.17 -15.71
C ARG A 30 5.28 39.87 -14.93
N GLU A 31 4.33 39.27 -15.58
CA GLU A 31 3.30 38.54 -14.90
C GLU A 31 4.07 37.53 -14.06
N GLU A 32 4.15 37.75 -12.76
CA GLU A 32 4.40 36.70 -11.80
C GLU A 32 3.22 35.76 -12.05
N THR A 33 3.47 34.73 -12.84
CA THR A 33 2.61 33.56 -12.84
C THR A 33 2.59 33.10 -11.40
N GLU A 34 1.47 33.32 -10.70
CA GLU A 34 1.20 32.64 -9.44
C GLU A 34 1.53 31.17 -9.72
N LYS A 35 2.57 30.68 -9.06
CA LYS A 35 2.90 29.26 -9.08
C LYS A 35 1.70 28.60 -8.43
N GLU A 36 0.84 27.96 -9.22
CA GLU A 36 -0.22 27.13 -8.70
C GLU A 36 0.42 26.22 -7.64
N GLU A 37 0.05 26.40 -6.37
CA GLU A 37 0.55 25.55 -5.29
C GLU A 37 0.10 24.13 -5.62
N LYS A 38 1.08 23.27 -5.88
CA LYS A 38 0.79 21.87 -6.17
C LYS A 38 0.20 21.18 -4.93
N LEU A 39 -0.78 20.35 -5.17
CA LEU A 39 -1.37 19.51 -4.14
C LEU A 39 -0.29 18.72 -3.41
N GLN A 40 -0.30 18.73 -2.06
CA GLN A 40 0.69 18.09 -1.20
C GLN A 40 0.09 16.83 -0.57
N ILE A 41 0.69 15.67 -0.85
CA ILE A 41 0.25 14.38 -0.30
C ILE A 41 1.36 13.83 0.59
N GLY A 42 1.04 13.50 1.85
CA GLY A 42 1.89 12.71 2.74
C GLY A 42 1.56 11.24 2.58
N LEU A 43 2.55 10.39 2.33
CA LEU A 43 2.38 8.94 2.21
C LEU A 43 3.27 8.25 3.25
N SER A 44 2.65 7.62 4.26
CA SER A 44 3.35 6.94 5.37
C SER A 44 3.19 5.43 5.26
N PHE A 45 4.32 4.75 5.06
CA PHE A 45 4.41 3.29 5.10
C PHE A 45 4.80 2.78 6.48
N ASP A 46 4.26 1.60 6.84
CA ASP A 46 4.67 0.85 8.02
C ASP A 46 6.15 0.46 7.96
N SER A 47 6.55 -0.20 6.90
CA SER A 47 7.91 -0.66 6.63
C SER A 47 8.06 -1.03 5.15
N PHE A 48 9.25 -1.49 4.73
CA PHE A 48 9.45 -2.18 3.45
C PHE A 48 9.89 -3.63 3.66
N VAL A 49 9.43 -4.25 4.74
CA VAL A 49 9.65 -5.69 5.00
C VAL A 49 8.88 -6.53 3.98
N ILE A 50 7.64 -6.15 3.67
CA ILE A 50 6.82 -6.79 2.64
C ILE A 50 7.21 -6.23 1.28
N GLU A 51 7.64 -7.10 0.33
CA GLU A 51 8.22 -6.70 -0.96
C GLU A 51 7.29 -5.82 -1.79
N ARG A 52 5.98 -6.09 -1.78
CA ARG A 52 5.01 -5.35 -2.59
C ARG A 52 5.03 -3.84 -2.33
N TRP A 53 5.32 -3.39 -1.10
CA TRP A 53 5.28 -1.96 -0.73
C TRP A 53 6.18 -1.06 -1.55
N LEU A 54 7.27 -1.59 -2.10
CA LEU A 54 8.13 -0.83 -3.02
C LEU A 54 7.41 -0.53 -4.35
N ARG A 55 6.65 -1.49 -4.87
CA ARG A 55 5.85 -1.30 -6.09
C ARG A 55 4.66 -0.38 -5.84
N ASP A 56 3.92 -0.61 -4.75
CA ASP A 56 2.80 0.25 -4.32
C ASP A 56 3.24 1.71 -4.25
N ARG A 57 4.38 1.98 -3.59
CA ARG A 57 4.99 3.32 -3.50
C ARG A 57 5.26 3.93 -4.87
N ASP A 58 5.97 3.20 -5.72
CA ASP A 58 6.43 3.73 -7.01
C ASP A 58 5.24 4.02 -7.93
N MET A 59 4.23 3.16 -7.92
CA MET A 59 2.99 3.35 -8.69
C MET A 59 2.17 4.52 -8.17
N PHE A 60 1.94 4.58 -6.86
CA PHE A 60 1.22 5.69 -6.23
C PHE A 60 1.88 7.04 -6.54
N VAL A 61 3.21 7.14 -6.31
CA VAL A 61 3.97 8.37 -6.53
C VAL A 61 3.92 8.78 -8.00
N SER A 62 4.16 7.84 -8.91
CA SER A 62 4.12 8.11 -10.37
C SER A 62 2.75 8.65 -10.79
N THR A 63 1.67 8.00 -10.34
CA THR A 63 0.30 8.39 -10.70
C THR A 63 -0.06 9.75 -10.11
N ALA A 64 0.18 9.98 -8.82
CA ALA A 64 -0.09 11.26 -8.18
C ALA A 64 0.68 12.42 -8.84
N GLN A 65 1.96 12.22 -9.17
CA GLN A 65 2.79 13.21 -9.87
C GLN A 65 2.28 13.49 -11.27
N SER A 66 1.84 12.48 -12.02
CA SER A 66 1.24 12.65 -13.35
C SER A 66 -0.05 13.48 -13.31
N LEU A 67 -0.76 13.46 -12.19
CA LEU A 67 -1.97 14.24 -11.91
C LEU A 67 -1.70 15.63 -11.31
N GLY A 68 -0.41 16.00 -11.16
CA GLY A 68 0.04 17.32 -10.74
C GLY A 68 0.26 17.49 -9.23
N ALA A 69 0.20 16.41 -8.43
CA ALA A 69 0.49 16.45 -7.00
C ALA A 69 1.99 16.28 -6.70
N GLU A 70 2.41 16.69 -5.52
CA GLU A 70 3.70 16.35 -4.92
C GLU A 70 3.48 15.36 -3.77
N VAL A 71 4.31 14.32 -3.71
CA VAL A 71 4.19 13.27 -2.70
C VAL A 71 5.42 13.26 -1.80
N ASN A 72 5.20 13.36 -0.49
CA ASN A 72 6.23 13.17 0.54
C ASN A 72 6.07 11.76 1.11
N VAL A 73 6.99 10.87 0.75
CA VAL A 73 7.00 9.48 1.21
C VAL A 73 7.84 9.35 2.46
N GLN A 74 7.30 8.71 3.48
CA GLN A 74 8.01 8.35 4.70
C GLN A 74 7.75 6.89 5.08
N VAL A 75 8.71 6.27 5.77
CA VAL A 75 8.70 4.85 6.12
C VAL A 75 9.06 4.71 7.59
N ALA A 76 8.18 4.14 8.38
CA ALA A 76 8.34 4.06 9.83
C ALA A 76 9.24 2.91 10.31
N GLY A 77 9.61 1.98 9.40
CA GLY A 77 10.51 0.87 9.72
C GLY A 77 10.00 -0.07 10.81
N GLY A 78 8.67 -0.20 10.96
CA GLY A 78 8.03 -1.03 11.97
C GLY A 78 7.89 -0.37 13.35
N SER A 79 8.23 0.93 13.50
CA SER A 79 8.06 1.69 14.75
C SER A 79 6.78 2.52 14.72
N VAL A 80 5.88 2.26 15.66
CA VAL A 80 4.65 3.04 15.86
C VAL A 80 4.96 4.50 16.20
N GLU A 81 5.94 4.73 17.08
CA GLU A 81 6.34 6.08 17.49
C GLU A 81 6.90 6.89 16.32
N GLU A 82 7.65 6.23 15.43
CA GLU A 82 8.16 6.87 14.21
C GLU A 82 7.00 7.21 13.27
N GLN A 83 6.02 6.31 13.10
CA GLN A 83 4.86 6.56 12.24
C GLN A 83 4.01 7.73 12.77
N ILE A 84 3.78 7.81 14.09
CA ILE A 84 3.12 8.95 14.71
C ILE A 84 3.89 10.25 14.40
N SER A 85 5.21 10.27 14.60
CA SER A 85 6.05 11.44 14.33
C SER A 85 5.99 11.89 12.87
N GLN A 86 5.89 10.95 11.92
CA GLN A 86 5.74 11.22 10.49
C GLN A 86 4.38 11.85 10.18
N ILE A 87 3.31 11.36 10.78
CA ILE A 87 1.96 11.93 10.62
C ILE A 87 1.90 13.34 11.24
N GLU A 88 2.48 13.55 12.42
CA GLU A 88 2.61 14.88 13.04
C GLU A 88 3.38 15.85 12.12
N TYR A 89 4.46 15.37 11.47
CA TYR A 89 5.18 16.16 10.49
C TYR A 89 4.30 16.54 9.31
N PHE A 90 3.50 15.63 8.76
CA PHE A 90 2.55 15.92 7.68
C PHE A 90 1.50 16.95 8.10
N ILE A 91 0.96 16.82 9.31
CA ILE A 91 0.04 17.79 9.89
C ILE A 91 0.69 19.18 10.01
N LYS A 92 1.91 19.24 10.53
CA LYS A 92 2.69 20.50 10.67
C LYS A 92 2.99 21.14 9.31
N LYS A 93 3.21 20.32 8.28
CA LYS A 93 3.45 20.77 6.91
C LYS A 93 2.16 21.17 6.20
N LYS A 94 1.01 20.95 6.81
CA LYS A 94 -0.31 21.21 6.22
C LYS A 94 -0.50 20.49 4.89
N MET A 95 -0.16 19.20 4.87
CA MET A 95 -0.48 18.36 3.70
C MET A 95 -1.98 18.42 3.44
N ASP A 96 -2.39 18.38 2.17
CA ASP A 96 -3.80 18.37 1.78
C ASP A 96 -4.42 16.99 2.06
N VAL A 97 -3.62 15.93 1.85
CA VAL A 97 -4.04 14.53 2.04
C VAL A 97 -2.93 13.76 2.74
N ILE A 98 -3.31 12.90 3.68
CA ILE A 98 -2.44 11.89 4.28
C ILE A 98 -2.96 10.52 3.85
N VAL A 99 -2.09 9.72 3.23
CA VAL A 99 -2.32 8.31 2.90
C VAL A 99 -1.45 7.48 3.84
N VAL A 100 -2.04 6.54 4.54
CA VAL A 100 -1.35 5.78 5.58
C VAL A 100 -1.57 4.28 5.42
N ILE A 101 -0.49 3.51 5.52
CA ILE A 101 -0.48 2.07 5.75
C ILE A 101 -0.16 1.89 7.23
N PRO A 102 -1.15 1.71 8.11
CA PRO A 102 -0.91 1.70 9.55
C PRO A 102 -0.16 0.44 10.01
N ILE A 103 0.82 0.63 10.91
CA ILE A 103 1.48 -0.47 11.65
C ILE A 103 0.48 -1.06 12.64
N ASP A 104 -0.20 -0.18 13.37
CA ASP A 104 -1.17 -0.50 14.40
C ASP A 104 -2.29 0.56 14.35
N GLY A 105 -3.49 0.13 13.96
CA GLY A 105 -4.62 1.04 13.78
C GLY A 105 -5.08 1.70 15.08
N GLU A 106 -4.99 0.99 16.20
CA GLU A 106 -5.39 1.54 17.51
C GLU A 106 -4.40 2.64 17.97
N ALA A 107 -3.10 2.39 17.80
CA ALA A 107 -2.07 3.34 18.23
C ALA A 107 -2.04 4.64 17.41
N LEU A 108 -2.49 4.60 16.15
CA LEU A 108 -2.52 5.78 15.27
C LEU A 108 -3.80 6.60 15.36
N TYR A 109 -4.79 6.16 16.17
CA TYR A 109 -6.08 6.82 16.28
C TYR A 109 -5.98 8.32 16.59
N ASP A 110 -5.27 8.69 17.65
CA ASP A 110 -5.22 10.08 18.13
C ASP A 110 -4.60 11.02 17.10
N VAL A 111 -3.48 10.65 16.49
CA VAL A 111 -2.78 11.50 15.54
C VAL A 111 -3.53 11.65 14.22
N LEU A 112 -4.21 10.59 13.74
CA LEU A 112 -5.01 10.68 12.52
C LEU A 112 -6.33 11.43 12.77
N LYS A 113 -6.91 11.29 13.96
CA LYS A 113 -8.05 12.10 14.37
C LYS A 113 -7.69 13.59 14.43
N GLU A 114 -6.49 13.94 14.93
CA GLU A 114 -5.96 15.30 14.86
C GLU A 114 -5.83 15.82 13.43
N ALA A 115 -5.35 14.99 12.49
CA ALA A 115 -5.26 15.35 11.07
C ALA A 115 -6.64 15.68 10.50
N LYS A 116 -7.63 14.83 10.77
CA LYS A 116 -9.04 15.04 10.36
C LYS A 116 -9.62 16.33 10.94
N ASP A 117 -9.41 16.58 12.23
CA ASP A 117 -9.93 17.77 12.93
C ASP A 117 -9.30 19.07 12.39
N LYS A 118 -8.14 18.99 11.75
CA LYS A 118 -7.49 20.11 11.05
C LYS A 118 -7.90 20.23 9.58
N GLY A 119 -8.80 19.39 9.10
CA GLY A 119 -9.32 19.41 7.74
C GLY A 119 -8.40 18.77 6.70
N ILE A 120 -7.45 17.95 7.12
CA ILE A 120 -6.62 17.15 6.23
C ILE A 120 -7.40 15.89 5.87
N TYR A 121 -7.47 15.56 4.58
CA TYR A 121 -8.08 14.32 4.16
C TYR A 121 -7.19 13.13 4.56
N VAL A 122 -7.83 12.04 5.03
CA VAL A 122 -7.13 10.82 5.45
C VAL A 122 -7.64 9.63 4.63
N ILE A 123 -6.71 8.96 3.95
CA ILE A 123 -6.95 7.70 3.24
C ILE A 123 -6.25 6.58 3.99
N CYS A 124 -7.02 5.58 4.41
CA CYS A 124 -6.49 4.31 4.87
C CYS A 124 -6.21 3.43 3.66
N TYR A 125 -4.94 3.11 3.43
CA TYR A 125 -4.47 2.30 2.31
C TYR A 125 -4.13 0.89 2.78
N ASP A 126 -4.72 -0.11 2.16
CA ASP A 126 -4.60 -1.54 2.47
C ASP A 126 -5.12 -1.91 3.88
N ARG A 127 -4.75 -1.20 4.93
CA ARG A 127 -5.15 -1.41 6.32
C ARG A 127 -5.97 -0.24 6.85
N VAL A 128 -6.97 -0.52 7.69
CA VAL A 128 -7.86 0.50 8.25
C VAL A 128 -7.42 0.93 9.65
N VAL A 129 -7.67 2.20 9.96
CA VAL A 129 -7.70 2.73 11.32
C VAL A 129 -9.17 2.97 11.68
N GLU A 130 -9.65 2.28 12.69
CA GLU A 130 -11.05 2.34 13.09
C GLU A 130 -11.41 3.65 13.81
N ASN A 131 -12.69 4.03 13.78
CA ASN A 131 -13.29 5.14 14.54
C ASN A 131 -12.79 6.55 14.18
N ILE A 132 -11.97 6.73 13.14
CA ILE A 132 -11.46 8.06 12.75
C ILE A 132 -12.33 8.77 11.70
N GLY A 133 -13.24 8.08 11.04
CA GLY A 133 -14.01 8.62 9.92
C GLY A 133 -13.10 8.99 8.76
N ALA A 134 -12.26 8.07 8.30
CA ALA A 134 -11.39 8.26 7.14
C ALA A 134 -12.20 8.69 5.91
N ASP A 135 -11.60 9.49 5.02
CA ASP A 135 -12.27 9.96 3.81
C ASP A 135 -12.34 8.90 2.72
N LEU A 136 -11.48 7.88 2.84
CA LEU A 136 -11.52 6.68 2.02
C LEU A 136 -10.79 5.54 2.74
N TYR A 137 -11.34 4.33 2.63
CA TYR A 137 -10.63 3.08 2.87
C TYR A 137 -10.54 2.33 1.54
N ILE A 138 -9.32 2.04 1.08
CA ILE A 138 -9.05 1.25 -0.12
C ILE A 138 -8.20 0.05 0.25
N THR A 139 -8.63 -1.15 -0.17
CA THR A 139 -7.95 -2.42 0.17
C THR A 139 -8.33 -3.54 -0.77
N ILE A 140 -7.64 -4.66 -0.64
CA ILE A 140 -7.99 -5.94 -1.24
C ILE A 140 -9.05 -6.64 -0.35
N ASP A 141 -9.94 -7.46 -0.93
CA ASP A 141 -10.88 -8.29 -0.16
C ASP A 141 -10.14 -9.37 0.63
N ASN A 142 -9.76 -9.05 1.87
CA ASN A 142 -8.95 -9.93 2.70
C ASN A 142 -9.71 -11.17 3.21
N GLU A 143 -11.03 -11.10 3.40
CA GLU A 143 -11.84 -12.30 3.68
C GLU A 143 -11.80 -13.25 2.48
N LYS A 144 -11.88 -12.72 1.26
CA LYS A 144 -11.77 -13.50 0.03
C LYS A 144 -10.35 -14.07 -0.16
N VAL A 145 -9.29 -13.33 0.20
CA VAL A 145 -7.92 -13.87 0.22
C VAL A 145 -7.86 -15.14 1.07
N GLY A 146 -8.33 -15.07 2.32
CA GLY A 146 -8.36 -16.23 3.21
C GLY A 146 -9.20 -17.38 2.65
N THR A 147 -10.35 -17.06 2.05
CA THR A 147 -11.24 -18.05 1.40
C THR A 147 -10.50 -18.77 0.28
N LEU A 148 -9.85 -18.05 -0.64
CA LEU A 148 -9.12 -18.65 -1.76
C LEU A 148 -7.97 -19.56 -1.28
N MET A 149 -7.26 -19.16 -0.23
CA MET A 149 -6.20 -19.98 0.37
C MET A 149 -6.76 -21.28 0.98
N GLY A 150 -7.90 -21.18 1.70
CA GLY A 150 -8.56 -22.33 2.29
C GLY A 150 -9.08 -23.31 1.24
N GLU A 151 -9.77 -22.79 0.21
CA GLU A 151 -10.29 -23.59 -0.91
C GLU A 151 -9.17 -24.31 -1.66
N ALA A 152 -8.04 -23.63 -1.94
CA ALA A 152 -6.88 -24.23 -2.57
C ALA A 152 -6.27 -25.35 -1.72
N LEU A 153 -6.22 -25.18 -0.40
CA LEU A 153 -5.70 -26.21 0.48
C LEU A 153 -6.64 -27.43 0.56
N VAL A 154 -7.95 -27.19 0.62
CA VAL A 154 -8.95 -28.27 0.57
C VAL A 154 -8.86 -29.04 -0.76
N GLN A 155 -8.67 -28.34 -1.88
CA GLN A 155 -8.50 -28.96 -3.20
C GLN A 155 -7.19 -29.77 -3.28
N ALA A 156 -6.09 -29.25 -2.74
CA ALA A 156 -4.79 -29.92 -2.73
C ALA A 156 -4.78 -31.18 -1.83
N CYS A 157 -5.63 -31.19 -0.81
CA CYS A 157 -5.68 -32.26 0.21
C CYS A 157 -7.06 -32.94 0.28
N PRO A 158 -7.55 -33.60 -0.78
CA PRO A 158 -8.94 -34.11 -0.88
C PRO A 158 -9.23 -35.25 0.10
N GLN A 159 -8.21 -35.94 0.62
CA GLN A 159 -8.34 -36.97 1.65
C GLN A 159 -8.47 -36.41 3.05
N GLY A 160 -8.19 -35.09 3.21
CA GLY A 160 -8.09 -34.42 4.50
C GLY A 160 -6.78 -34.71 5.22
N GLY A 161 -6.69 -34.28 6.45
CA GLY A 161 -5.52 -34.46 7.33
C GLY A 161 -5.22 -33.22 8.17
N ASN A 162 -4.13 -33.27 8.88
CA ASN A 162 -3.70 -32.17 9.75
C ASN A 162 -3.00 -31.07 8.95
N ILE A 163 -3.29 -29.82 9.29
CA ILE A 163 -2.65 -28.66 8.70
C ILE A 163 -2.13 -27.69 9.77
N PHE A 164 -1.15 -26.87 9.41
CA PHE A 164 -0.72 -25.72 10.20
C PHE A 164 -1.25 -24.43 9.58
N ALA A 165 -1.55 -23.43 10.42
CA ALA A 165 -1.87 -22.07 10.02
C ALA A 165 -0.86 -21.11 10.67
N ILE A 166 -0.01 -20.48 9.85
CA ILE A 166 1.02 -19.54 10.29
C ILE A 166 0.67 -18.18 9.68
N TYR A 167 0.04 -17.35 10.49
CA TYR A 167 -0.52 -16.05 10.08
C TYR A 167 0.52 -14.92 10.16
N GLY A 168 0.15 -13.75 9.62
CA GLY A 168 0.91 -12.51 9.71
C GLY A 168 0.87 -11.85 11.09
N SER A 169 1.12 -10.53 11.14
CA SER A 169 1.14 -9.77 12.38
C SER A 169 -0.26 -9.65 13.01
N PRO A 170 -0.42 -9.94 14.31
CA PRO A 170 -1.71 -9.83 14.98
C PRO A 170 -2.22 -8.39 15.14
N THR A 171 -1.34 -7.38 14.98
CA THR A 171 -1.70 -5.95 15.00
C THR A 171 -2.19 -5.44 13.64
N ASP A 172 -2.09 -6.26 12.59
CA ASP A 172 -2.63 -5.97 11.27
C ASP A 172 -4.08 -6.46 11.17
N GLY A 173 -5.02 -5.53 11.03
CA GLY A 173 -6.45 -5.83 10.95
C GLY A 173 -6.82 -6.78 9.81
N ASN A 174 -6.08 -6.74 8.69
CA ASN A 174 -6.29 -7.64 7.55
C ASN A 174 -6.11 -9.10 7.92
N VAL A 175 -5.22 -9.39 8.89
CA VAL A 175 -4.98 -10.78 9.33
C VAL A 175 -6.26 -11.39 9.91
N SER A 176 -7.07 -10.64 10.63
CA SER A 176 -8.34 -11.13 11.18
C SER A 176 -9.33 -11.54 10.08
N GLU A 177 -9.41 -10.75 8.99
CA GLU A 177 -10.26 -11.05 7.85
C GLU A 177 -9.76 -12.28 7.08
N VAL A 178 -8.45 -12.41 6.86
CA VAL A 178 -7.83 -13.60 6.27
C VAL A 178 -8.11 -14.84 7.11
N VAL A 179 -7.95 -14.77 8.45
CA VAL A 179 -8.27 -15.86 9.37
C VAL A 179 -9.73 -16.28 9.24
N LYS A 180 -10.66 -15.31 9.20
CA LYS A 180 -12.08 -15.54 9.04
C LYS A 180 -12.40 -16.26 7.74
N GLY A 181 -11.90 -15.76 6.60
CA GLY A 181 -12.11 -16.38 5.29
C GLY A 181 -11.52 -17.79 5.21
N PHE A 182 -10.28 -17.96 5.67
CA PHE A 182 -9.60 -19.26 5.70
C PHE A 182 -10.32 -20.29 6.57
N THR A 183 -10.66 -19.90 7.79
CA THR A 183 -11.34 -20.81 8.75
C THR A 183 -12.69 -21.27 8.17
N LYS A 184 -13.47 -20.33 7.61
CA LYS A 184 -14.76 -20.65 6.98
C LYS A 184 -14.61 -21.58 5.78
N ALA A 185 -13.57 -21.42 4.96
CA ALA A 185 -13.32 -22.26 3.80
C ALA A 185 -12.89 -23.68 4.18
N VAL A 186 -12.16 -23.87 5.28
CA VAL A 186 -11.78 -25.21 5.76
C VAL A 186 -12.83 -25.85 6.67
N GLU A 187 -13.77 -25.05 7.19
CA GLU A 187 -14.87 -25.56 8.01
C GLU A 187 -15.72 -26.58 7.22
N GLY A 188 -16.04 -27.70 7.83
CA GLY A 188 -16.78 -28.77 7.19
C GLY A 188 -15.98 -29.61 6.19
N SER A 189 -14.72 -29.25 5.90
CA SER A 189 -13.79 -30.10 5.16
C SER A 189 -13.24 -31.22 6.06
N LYS A 190 -12.33 -32.04 5.51
CA LYS A 190 -11.61 -33.05 6.27
C LYS A 190 -10.26 -32.56 6.84
N LEU A 191 -9.99 -31.25 6.75
CA LEU A 191 -8.77 -30.65 7.24
C LEU A 191 -8.91 -30.26 8.72
N ASN A 192 -7.86 -30.51 9.52
CA ASN A 192 -7.82 -30.15 10.93
C ASN A 192 -6.65 -29.21 11.20
N ILE A 193 -6.92 -27.98 11.65
CA ILE A 193 -5.88 -27.05 12.10
C ILE A 193 -5.36 -27.55 13.44
N VAL A 194 -4.14 -28.09 13.47
CA VAL A 194 -3.50 -28.64 14.69
C VAL A 194 -2.43 -27.73 15.28
N TYR A 195 -2.03 -26.70 14.54
CA TYR A 195 -1.10 -25.67 15.00
C TYR A 195 -1.47 -24.31 14.42
N THR A 196 -1.40 -23.28 15.26
CA THR A 196 -1.56 -21.87 14.85
C THR A 196 -0.40 -21.05 15.39
N GLY A 197 0.18 -20.20 14.55
CA GLY A 197 1.24 -19.25 14.93
C GLY A 197 0.98 -17.89 14.28
N TYR A 198 1.53 -16.83 14.87
CA TYR A 198 1.49 -15.46 14.35
C TYR A 198 2.91 -14.92 14.24
N CYS A 199 3.17 -14.14 13.21
CA CYS A 199 4.48 -13.57 12.93
C CYS A 199 4.42 -12.05 13.16
N ASP A 200 4.81 -11.62 14.36
CA ASP A 200 4.86 -10.21 14.72
C ASP A 200 5.64 -9.40 13.68
N ASN A 201 5.11 -8.23 13.30
CA ASN A 201 5.69 -7.35 12.28
C ASN A 201 5.99 -8.05 10.94
N TRP A 202 5.29 -9.14 10.62
CA TRP A 202 5.48 -9.93 9.40
C TRP A 202 6.91 -10.47 9.22
N LEU A 203 7.67 -10.67 10.32
CA LEU A 203 9.05 -11.16 10.25
C LEU A 203 9.08 -12.63 9.83
N ALA A 204 9.66 -12.89 8.66
CA ALA A 204 9.65 -14.20 8.00
C ALA A 204 10.35 -15.30 8.82
N GLU A 205 11.40 -14.97 9.56
CA GLU A 205 12.11 -15.92 10.42
C GLU A 205 11.21 -16.52 11.52
N LEU A 206 10.18 -15.80 11.96
CA LEU A 206 9.21 -16.32 12.92
C LEU A 206 8.39 -17.45 12.32
N ALA A 207 8.06 -17.39 11.03
CA ALA A 207 7.34 -18.46 10.34
C ALA A 207 8.18 -19.74 10.27
N GLY A 208 9.47 -19.64 9.99
CA GLY A 208 10.40 -20.76 10.05
C GLY A 208 10.46 -21.39 11.46
N ALA A 209 10.52 -20.54 12.50
CA ALA A 209 10.52 -21.00 13.89
C ALA A 209 9.20 -21.70 14.26
N HIS A 210 8.05 -21.15 13.82
CA HIS A 210 6.74 -21.78 14.02
C HIS A 210 6.65 -23.13 13.32
N ALA A 211 7.08 -23.22 12.05
CA ALA A 211 7.07 -24.48 11.30
C ALA A 211 7.96 -25.54 11.94
N ALA A 212 9.18 -25.19 12.35
CA ALA A 212 10.08 -26.10 13.04
C ALA A 212 9.47 -26.62 14.35
N LYS A 213 8.96 -25.72 15.20
CA LYS A 213 8.29 -26.05 16.46
C LYS A 213 7.06 -26.96 16.27
N ALA A 214 6.25 -26.68 15.23
CA ALA A 214 5.07 -27.48 14.92
C ALA A 214 5.47 -28.91 14.46
N LEU A 215 6.53 -29.02 13.64
CA LEU A 215 7.05 -30.32 13.17
C LEU A 215 7.72 -31.17 14.28
N GLU A 216 8.16 -30.54 15.38
CA GLU A 216 8.58 -31.29 16.59
C GLU A 216 7.40 -31.97 17.25
N GLN A 217 6.20 -31.37 17.19
CA GLN A 217 4.99 -31.94 17.81
C GLN A 217 4.36 -33.03 16.94
N THR A 218 4.30 -32.83 15.63
CA THR A 218 3.79 -33.79 14.66
C THR A 218 4.38 -33.55 13.27
N LYS A 219 4.70 -34.67 12.59
CA LYS A 219 5.07 -34.68 11.16
C LYS A 219 3.94 -35.21 10.28
N ASP A 220 2.83 -35.61 10.88
CA ASP A 220 1.64 -36.09 10.19
C ASP A 220 0.79 -34.88 9.78
N ILE A 221 1.25 -34.17 8.75
CA ILE A 221 0.60 -32.97 8.17
C ILE A 221 0.52 -33.11 6.65
N VAL A 222 -0.55 -32.55 6.10
CA VAL A 222 -0.82 -32.54 4.65
C VAL A 222 -0.69 -31.15 4.03
N GLY A 223 -0.77 -30.09 4.85
CA GLY A 223 -0.70 -28.74 4.33
C GLY A 223 -0.33 -27.67 5.37
N ILE A 224 0.12 -26.53 4.88
CA ILE A 224 0.42 -25.34 5.67
C ILE A 224 -0.15 -24.11 4.94
N MET A 225 -0.92 -23.30 5.65
CA MET A 225 -1.27 -21.96 5.28
C MET A 225 -0.22 -21.00 5.85
N CYS A 226 0.33 -20.13 5.01
CA CYS A 226 1.28 -19.09 5.39
C CYS A 226 0.66 -17.72 5.13
N GLY A 227 0.81 -16.79 6.08
CA GLY A 227 0.22 -15.45 6.01
C GLY A 227 0.57 -14.68 4.73
N ASN A 228 1.83 -14.84 4.23
CA ASN A 228 2.25 -14.36 2.92
C ASN A 228 3.37 -15.23 2.33
N ASP A 229 3.87 -14.86 1.16
CA ASP A 229 4.87 -15.63 0.41
C ASP A 229 6.28 -15.55 1.00
N ASP A 230 6.63 -14.46 1.69
CA ASP A 230 7.89 -14.36 2.41
C ASP A 230 7.91 -15.31 3.62
N LEU A 231 6.82 -15.35 4.39
CA LEU A 231 6.62 -16.36 5.45
C LEU A 231 6.69 -17.77 4.87
N ALA A 232 6.06 -18.02 3.72
CA ALA A 232 6.09 -19.31 3.02
C ALA A 232 7.52 -19.70 2.60
N SER A 233 8.38 -18.75 2.26
CA SER A 233 9.79 -19.01 1.92
C SER A 233 10.54 -19.69 3.07
N GLN A 234 10.35 -19.22 4.30
CA GLN A 234 10.96 -19.82 5.48
C GLN A 234 10.33 -21.17 5.85
N VAL A 235 9.01 -21.30 5.67
CA VAL A 235 8.29 -22.56 5.88
C VAL A 235 8.78 -23.63 4.90
N VAL A 236 8.88 -23.32 3.61
CA VAL A 236 9.36 -24.26 2.56
C VAL A 236 10.82 -24.66 2.81
N LYS A 237 11.65 -23.74 3.30
CA LYS A 237 13.01 -24.08 3.75
C LYS A 237 13.00 -25.15 4.84
N VAL A 238 12.20 -24.97 5.89
CA VAL A 238 12.07 -25.95 6.98
C VAL A 238 11.50 -27.28 6.45
N LEU A 239 10.51 -27.26 5.55
CA LEU A 239 10.00 -28.46 4.90
C LEU A 239 11.08 -29.17 4.07
N SER A 240 11.96 -28.43 3.38
CA SER A 240 13.06 -28.98 2.59
C SER A 240 14.08 -29.71 3.47
N GLU A 241 14.47 -29.10 4.61
CA GLU A 241 15.36 -29.68 5.61
C GLU A 241 14.79 -31.01 6.19
N ASN A 242 13.45 -31.10 6.27
CA ASN A 242 12.75 -32.30 6.71
C ASN A 242 12.36 -33.26 5.56
N ARG A 243 12.74 -32.99 4.29
CA ARG A 243 12.39 -33.75 3.09
C ARG A 243 10.87 -33.84 2.84
N MET A 244 10.16 -32.78 3.18
CA MET A 244 8.71 -32.65 3.07
C MET A 244 8.27 -31.63 2.01
N ALA A 245 9.17 -30.80 1.48
CA ALA A 245 8.87 -29.88 0.39
C ALA A 245 8.32 -30.63 -0.84
N GLY A 246 7.27 -30.08 -1.45
CA GLY A 246 6.51 -30.72 -2.53
C GLY A 246 5.63 -31.92 -2.13
N LYS A 247 5.64 -32.35 -0.84
CA LYS A 247 4.77 -33.38 -0.30
C LYS A 247 3.68 -32.80 0.62
N VAL A 248 3.96 -31.68 1.25
CA VAL A 248 3.04 -30.90 2.06
C VAL A 248 2.59 -29.72 1.22
N ALA A 249 1.28 -29.57 1.08
CA ALA A 249 0.72 -28.45 0.33
C ALA A 249 1.00 -27.13 1.04
N VAL A 250 1.45 -26.11 0.32
CA VAL A 250 1.70 -24.76 0.85
C VAL A 250 0.88 -23.75 0.08
N VAL A 251 0.15 -22.89 0.80
CA VAL A 251 -0.63 -21.79 0.24
C VAL A 251 -0.26 -20.48 0.92
N ALA A 252 -0.21 -19.39 0.17
CA ALA A 252 0.17 -18.07 0.67
C ALA A 252 -0.49 -16.96 -0.16
N GLN A 253 -0.03 -15.71 -0.03
CA GLN A 253 -0.49 -14.55 -0.81
C GLN A 253 0.67 -13.63 -1.17
N ASP A 254 0.40 -12.67 -2.06
CA ASP A 254 1.19 -11.55 -2.59
C ASP A 254 1.85 -11.83 -3.95
N ALA A 255 1.87 -13.06 -4.43
CA ALA A 255 2.43 -13.46 -5.72
C ALA A 255 3.89 -12.99 -5.92
N GLU A 256 4.70 -13.05 -4.84
CA GLU A 256 6.14 -12.73 -4.93
C GLU A 256 6.84 -13.63 -5.95
N LEU A 257 7.90 -13.11 -6.57
CA LEU A 257 8.63 -13.86 -7.60
C LEU A 257 9.09 -15.24 -7.10
N ALA A 258 9.62 -15.30 -5.88
CA ALA A 258 10.06 -16.56 -5.28
C ALA A 258 8.90 -17.57 -5.09
N ALA A 259 7.68 -17.09 -4.80
CA ALA A 259 6.50 -17.93 -4.70
C ALA A 259 6.04 -18.42 -6.07
N CYS A 260 6.03 -17.56 -7.09
CA CYS A 260 5.72 -17.94 -8.46
C CYS A 260 6.69 -19.04 -8.95
N GLN A 261 7.99 -18.90 -8.66
CA GLN A 261 9.01 -19.93 -8.94
C GLN A 261 8.68 -21.24 -8.21
N ARG A 262 8.39 -21.19 -6.90
CA ARG A 262 8.06 -22.40 -6.12
C ARG A 262 6.79 -23.10 -6.61
N ILE A 263 5.81 -22.32 -7.13
CA ILE A 263 4.59 -22.89 -7.69
C ILE A 263 4.89 -23.67 -8.96
N VAL A 264 5.67 -23.13 -9.90
CA VAL A 264 6.02 -23.83 -11.13
C VAL A 264 6.99 -24.99 -10.86
N GLU A 265 7.79 -24.95 -9.79
CA GLU A 265 8.66 -26.02 -9.30
C GLU A 265 7.91 -27.11 -8.51
N GLY A 266 6.66 -26.83 -8.06
CA GLY A 266 5.84 -27.77 -7.29
C GLY A 266 6.14 -27.84 -5.79
N THR A 267 6.78 -26.82 -5.21
CA THR A 267 7.06 -26.76 -3.76
C THR A 267 6.12 -25.81 -3.00
N GLN A 268 5.27 -25.06 -3.72
CA GLN A 268 4.12 -24.30 -3.24
C GLN A 268 2.94 -24.57 -4.17
N ASN A 269 1.74 -24.64 -3.66
CA ASN A 269 0.55 -25.00 -4.45
C ASN A 269 -0.15 -23.79 -5.04
N MET A 270 -0.17 -22.68 -4.30
CA MET A 270 -0.92 -21.49 -4.67
C MET A 270 -0.37 -20.26 -3.96
N THR A 271 -0.48 -19.13 -4.62
CA THR A 271 -0.43 -17.80 -4.01
C THR A 271 -1.65 -16.99 -4.41
N VAL A 272 -2.04 -16.00 -3.63
CA VAL A 272 -3.07 -15.05 -4.00
C VAL A 272 -2.42 -13.81 -4.58
N TYR A 273 -2.70 -13.52 -5.84
CA TYR A 273 -2.32 -12.27 -6.47
C TYR A 273 -3.27 -11.14 -6.04
N LYS A 274 -2.70 -10.10 -5.53
CA LYS A 274 -3.38 -8.83 -5.24
C LYS A 274 -3.08 -7.86 -6.36
N PRO A 275 -4.09 -7.26 -7.03
CA PRO A 275 -3.86 -6.27 -8.08
C PRO A 275 -3.33 -4.94 -7.51
N ILE A 276 -2.10 -4.94 -6.99
CA ILE A 276 -1.49 -3.79 -6.30
C ILE A 276 -1.33 -2.57 -7.21
N GLU A 277 -1.14 -2.79 -8.50
CA GLU A 277 -1.11 -1.69 -9.47
C GLU A 277 -2.44 -0.95 -9.52
N GLN A 278 -3.56 -1.69 -9.54
CA GLN A 278 -4.89 -1.11 -9.48
C GLN A 278 -5.10 -0.38 -8.15
N GLU A 279 -4.70 -0.98 -7.03
CA GLU A 279 -4.85 -0.40 -5.70
C GLU A 279 -4.10 0.93 -5.57
N ALA A 280 -2.80 0.93 -5.91
CA ALA A 280 -1.95 2.11 -5.79
C ALA A 280 -2.36 3.26 -6.73
N ASN A 281 -2.67 2.93 -7.99
CA ASN A 281 -3.11 3.93 -8.96
C ASN A 281 -4.46 4.53 -8.55
N THR A 282 -5.43 3.69 -8.15
CA THR A 282 -6.75 4.15 -7.70
C THR A 282 -6.64 4.99 -6.42
N ALA A 283 -5.81 4.60 -5.46
CA ALA A 283 -5.58 5.39 -4.25
C ALA A 283 -4.98 6.77 -4.56
N ALA A 284 -4.01 6.85 -5.48
CA ALA A 284 -3.42 8.10 -5.91
C ALA A 284 -4.45 9.02 -6.62
N GLU A 285 -5.31 8.44 -7.46
CA GLU A 285 -6.39 9.15 -8.14
C GLU A 285 -7.40 9.72 -7.14
N PHE A 286 -7.82 8.93 -6.14
CA PHE A 286 -8.69 9.39 -5.06
C PHE A 286 -8.02 10.45 -4.17
N ALA A 287 -6.74 10.29 -3.86
CA ALA A 287 -6.00 11.27 -3.07
C ALA A 287 -5.97 12.64 -3.76
N VAL A 288 -5.72 12.65 -5.08
CA VAL A 288 -5.73 13.88 -5.87
C VAL A 288 -7.15 14.47 -5.98
N ALA A 289 -8.17 13.64 -6.16
CA ALA A 289 -9.57 14.09 -6.22
C ALA A 289 -10.00 14.74 -4.89
N LEU A 290 -9.77 14.06 -3.76
CA LEU A 290 -10.06 14.59 -2.43
C LEU A 290 -9.33 15.90 -2.15
N GLY A 291 -8.03 15.95 -2.44
CA GLY A 291 -7.25 17.17 -2.22
C GLY A 291 -7.68 18.34 -3.10
N LYS A 292 -8.32 18.10 -4.25
CA LYS A 292 -8.98 19.10 -5.09
C LYS A 292 -10.40 19.43 -4.62
N GLY A 293 -10.90 18.79 -3.57
CA GLY A 293 -12.26 18.98 -3.05
C GLY A 293 -13.34 18.33 -3.93
N GLU A 294 -12.98 17.33 -4.75
CA GLU A 294 -13.94 16.59 -5.57
C GLU A 294 -14.75 15.61 -4.70
N ASP A 295 -16.02 15.43 -5.05
CA ASP A 295 -16.89 14.48 -4.39
C ASP A 295 -16.67 13.05 -4.95
N ILE A 296 -16.18 12.17 -4.09
CA ILE A 296 -15.93 10.76 -4.43
C ILE A 296 -17.08 9.82 -4.03
N VAL A 297 -18.17 10.33 -3.46
CA VAL A 297 -19.28 9.53 -2.93
C VAL A 297 -20.50 9.57 -3.84
N SER A 298 -20.94 10.77 -4.27
CA SER A 298 -22.20 10.93 -5.03
C SER A 298 -22.16 10.36 -6.44
N GLY A 299 -20.96 10.07 -6.96
CA GLY A 299 -20.75 9.57 -8.31
C GLY A 299 -20.86 10.61 -9.42
N ASN A 300 -20.86 11.91 -9.07
CA ASN A 300 -20.79 13.01 -10.03
C ASN A 300 -19.36 13.37 -10.42
N GLY A 301 -18.35 12.86 -9.70
CA GLY A 301 -16.93 13.01 -9.98
C GLY A 301 -16.41 11.96 -10.96
N LYS A 302 -15.14 12.11 -11.37
CA LYS A 302 -14.42 11.15 -12.21
C LYS A 302 -14.19 9.83 -11.48
N TYR A 303 -13.99 9.90 -10.16
CA TYR A 303 -13.74 8.77 -9.28
C TYR A 303 -14.87 8.60 -8.28
N LYS A 304 -15.24 7.37 -8.02
CA LYS A 304 -16.32 7.05 -7.09
C LYS A 304 -15.94 5.86 -6.23
N ALA A 305 -16.05 6.01 -4.91
CA ALA A 305 -16.05 4.89 -3.98
C ALA A 305 -17.29 4.03 -4.23
N GLU A 306 -17.08 2.71 -4.38
CA GLU A 306 -18.15 1.81 -4.85
C GLU A 306 -19.07 1.35 -3.72
N ASP A 307 -18.58 1.39 -2.46
CA ASP A 307 -19.26 0.87 -1.29
C ASP A 307 -18.99 1.72 -0.06
N THR A 308 -19.49 1.31 1.09
CA THR A 308 -19.23 1.89 2.41
C THR A 308 -18.70 0.83 3.35
N PHE A 309 -17.77 1.22 4.22
CA PHE A 309 -17.23 0.40 5.30
C PHE A 309 -17.58 1.05 6.64
N TYR A 310 -18.14 0.27 7.57
CA TYR A 310 -18.38 0.75 8.93
C TYR A 310 -17.11 0.61 9.78
N ASP A 311 -16.49 1.74 10.12
CA ASP A 311 -15.20 1.80 10.81
C ASP A 311 -15.30 1.64 12.35
N GLY A 312 -16.46 1.25 12.86
CA GLY A 312 -16.76 1.17 14.28
C GLY A 312 -17.58 2.36 14.77
N THR A 313 -17.51 3.52 14.12
CA THR A 313 -18.26 4.75 14.45
C THR A 313 -18.93 5.36 13.24
N TYR A 314 -18.30 5.33 12.07
CA TYR A 314 -18.75 6.00 10.85
C TYR A 314 -18.88 5.03 9.68
N ASP A 315 -19.83 5.29 8.78
CA ASP A 315 -19.86 4.71 7.45
C ASP A 315 -18.94 5.54 6.57
N ILE A 316 -17.77 4.98 6.19
CA ILE A 316 -16.76 5.67 5.39
C ILE A 316 -16.77 5.18 3.95
N PRO A 317 -16.38 6.02 2.96
CA PRO A 317 -16.22 5.58 1.58
C PRO A 317 -15.24 4.40 1.49
N TYR A 318 -15.61 3.39 0.70
CA TYR A 318 -14.88 2.14 0.61
C TYR A 318 -14.65 1.72 -0.85
N TYR A 319 -13.44 1.32 -1.15
CA TYR A 319 -13.08 0.75 -2.46
C TYR A 319 -12.36 -0.58 -2.24
N LYS A 320 -13.02 -1.66 -2.65
CA LYS A 320 -12.55 -3.03 -2.43
C LYS A 320 -12.16 -3.68 -3.76
N ILE A 321 -10.98 -4.29 -3.80
CA ILE A 321 -10.42 -4.92 -5.00
C ILE A 321 -10.42 -6.43 -4.82
N ASP A 322 -10.87 -7.13 -5.86
CA ASP A 322 -10.93 -8.59 -5.86
C ASP A 322 -9.52 -9.22 -6.04
N PRO A 323 -9.10 -10.11 -5.11
CA PRO A 323 -7.88 -10.90 -5.29
C PRO A 323 -8.10 -12.08 -6.25
N ILE A 324 -7.00 -12.62 -6.78
CA ILE A 324 -7.00 -13.72 -7.74
C ILE A 324 -6.11 -14.87 -7.22
N ALA A 325 -6.67 -16.09 -7.13
CA ALA A 325 -5.88 -17.27 -6.83
C ALA A 325 -4.97 -17.63 -8.01
N VAL A 326 -3.68 -17.84 -7.74
CA VAL A 326 -2.67 -18.20 -8.73
C VAL A 326 -2.06 -19.55 -8.41
N THR A 327 -2.17 -20.46 -9.37
CA THR A 327 -1.60 -21.80 -9.36
C THR A 327 -0.72 -22.01 -10.60
N ALA A 328 -0.07 -23.16 -10.72
CA ALA A 328 0.69 -23.48 -11.94
C ALA A 328 -0.18 -23.46 -13.22
N GLU A 329 -1.50 -23.70 -13.10
CA GLU A 329 -2.41 -23.78 -14.26
C GLU A 329 -2.68 -22.42 -14.90
N ASN A 330 -2.75 -21.34 -14.08
CA ASN A 330 -3.06 -19.99 -14.55
C ASN A 330 -1.92 -18.98 -14.37
N MET A 331 -0.71 -19.45 -14.03
CA MET A 331 0.49 -18.63 -13.84
C MET A 331 0.76 -17.71 -15.02
N ASP A 332 0.76 -18.25 -16.22
CA ASP A 332 1.02 -17.47 -17.43
C ASP A 332 -0.04 -16.40 -17.63
N GLN A 333 -1.32 -16.76 -17.51
CA GLN A 333 -2.43 -15.82 -17.75
C GLN A 333 -2.45 -14.67 -16.73
N VAL A 334 -2.27 -14.97 -15.44
CA VAL A 334 -2.45 -13.97 -14.38
C VAL A 334 -1.17 -13.16 -14.15
N ILE A 335 -0.02 -13.83 -14.10
CA ILE A 335 1.24 -13.21 -13.69
C ILE A 335 2.05 -12.72 -14.87
N ILE A 336 2.21 -13.56 -15.93
CA ILE A 336 3.06 -13.23 -17.07
C ILE A 336 2.35 -12.28 -18.02
N ASP A 337 1.17 -12.67 -18.52
CA ASP A 337 0.38 -11.86 -19.46
C ASP A 337 -0.15 -10.59 -18.77
N GLY A 338 -0.38 -10.65 -17.44
CA GLY A 338 -0.68 -9.49 -16.59
C GLY A 338 0.49 -8.54 -16.38
N GLY A 339 1.72 -8.92 -16.77
CA GLY A 339 2.92 -8.08 -16.66
C GLY A 339 3.48 -7.94 -15.24
N PHE A 340 3.04 -8.77 -14.29
CA PHE A 340 3.49 -8.67 -12.90
C PHE A 340 4.92 -9.19 -12.71
N HIS A 341 5.26 -10.33 -13.35
CA HIS A 341 6.62 -10.86 -13.46
C HIS A 341 6.91 -11.31 -14.88
N THR A 342 8.19 -11.36 -15.24
CA THR A 342 8.58 -11.89 -16.56
C THR A 342 8.58 -13.42 -16.59
N ARG A 343 8.36 -14.00 -17.77
CA ARG A 343 8.41 -15.46 -17.93
C ARG A 343 9.78 -16.02 -17.59
N GLU A 344 10.82 -15.32 -18.01
CA GLU A 344 12.22 -15.72 -17.78
C GLU A 344 12.51 -15.82 -16.28
N ASP A 345 11.99 -14.88 -15.48
CA ASP A 345 12.21 -14.90 -14.04
C ASP A 345 11.41 -16.00 -13.35
N VAL A 346 10.13 -16.16 -13.70
CA VAL A 346 9.26 -17.17 -13.06
C VAL A 346 9.72 -18.59 -13.34
N TYR A 347 10.13 -18.88 -14.60
CA TYR A 347 10.54 -20.21 -15.03
C TYR A 347 12.05 -20.44 -14.99
N LEU A 348 12.80 -19.58 -14.30
CA LEU A 348 14.27 -19.59 -14.26
C LEU A 348 14.87 -20.97 -13.97
N ASN A 349 14.27 -21.74 -13.09
CA ASN A 349 14.76 -23.05 -12.64
C ASN A 349 14.10 -24.23 -13.37
N ILE A 350 13.13 -23.97 -14.25
CA ILE A 350 12.45 -25.02 -15.02
C ILE A 350 13.30 -25.29 -16.28
N ARG A 351 13.82 -26.50 -16.39
CA ARG A 351 14.50 -26.93 -17.61
C ARG A 351 13.44 -27.39 -18.63
N GLU A 352 13.52 -26.80 -19.82
CA GLU A 352 12.76 -27.27 -20.98
C GLU A 352 13.09 -28.71 -21.35
#